data_5bfcb67c6384ec798f8b83ebda75006c
#
_entry.id   5bfcb67c6384ec798f8b83ebda75006c
#
_cell.length_a   1.000
_cell.length_b   1.000
_cell.length_c   1.000
_cell.angle_alpha   90.00
_cell.angle_beta   90.00
_cell.angle_gamma   90.00
#
_symmetry.space_group_name_H-M   'P 1'
#
loop_
_entity.id
_entity.type
_entity.pdbx_description
1 polymer ?
#
loop_
_entity_poly.entity_id
_entity_poly.type
_entity_poly.pdbx_seq_one_letter_code
_entity_poly.pdbx_strand_id
1 'polypeptide(L)'
;MPLQIPANQIRNLQQMEVVVSGPEEANRLIIIDGQFDTGRIAADAVNRINKLTFSVLLGPKLTHREFVRAIATASFARTETSGHTMCNIWDVDADWDDESGHVELRIETEVGAFSSSGCASMNAIAFHVTILAALPAP
;
A
#
# COMPACT_ATOMS: atom_id res chain seq x y z
N MET A 1 -0.85 1.62 -15.61
CA MET A 1 0.08 0.60 -15.09
C MET A 1 0.60 1.02 -13.73
N PRO A 2 0.54 0.16 -12.70
CA PRO A 2 1.02 0.52 -11.37
C PRO A 2 2.52 0.80 -11.34
N LEU A 3 2.92 1.75 -10.51
CA LEU A 3 4.32 2.01 -10.20
C LEU A 3 4.72 1.04 -9.08
N GLN A 4 5.63 0.14 -9.39
CA GLN A 4 6.11 -0.84 -8.42
C GLN A 4 7.18 -0.21 -7.52
N ILE A 5 6.98 -0.34 -6.21
CA ILE A 5 7.92 0.16 -5.21
C ILE A 5 8.81 -1.01 -4.77
N PRO A 6 10.12 -0.95 -5.05
CA PRO A 6 11.03 -2.02 -4.60
C PRO A 6 11.11 -2.09 -3.09
N ALA A 7 11.32 -3.28 -2.55
CA ALA A 7 11.39 -3.50 -1.12
C ALA A 7 12.44 -2.64 -0.42
N ASN A 8 13.57 -2.37 -1.09
CA ASN A 8 14.65 -1.56 -0.52
C ASN A 8 14.33 -0.06 -0.44
N GLN A 9 13.19 0.38 -1.01
CA GLN A 9 12.72 1.76 -0.90
C GLN A 9 11.66 1.95 0.18
N ILE A 10 11.28 0.88 0.87
CA ILE A 10 10.33 0.96 1.97
C ILE A 10 11.09 1.34 3.24
N ARG A 11 10.65 2.42 3.89
CA ARG A 11 11.24 2.90 5.13
C ARG A 11 10.42 2.44 6.32
N ASN A 12 11.10 2.27 7.46
CA ASN A 12 10.48 1.87 8.73
C ASN A 12 9.65 0.59 8.58
N LEU A 13 10.12 -0.33 7.74
CA LEU A 13 9.44 -1.60 7.52
C LEU A 13 9.53 -2.44 8.79
N GLN A 14 8.38 -2.81 9.33
CA GLN A 14 8.27 -3.69 10.48
C GLN A 14 7.36 -4.85 10.12
N GLN A 15 7.80 -6.05 10.44
CA GLN A 15 7.02 -7.26 10.19
C GLN A 15 7.01 -8.11 11.43
N MET A 16 5.81 -8.51 11.86
CA MET A 16 5.61 -9.39 13.00
C MET A 16 4.77 -10.57 12.54
N GLU A 17 5.12 -11.77 13.01
CA GLU A 17 4.34 -12.95 12.74
C GLU A 17 3.86 -13.55 14.05
N VAL A 18 2.57 -13.86 14.13
CA VAL A 18 1.95 -14.51 15.29
C VAL A 18 1.36 -15.82 14.83
N VAL A 19 1.70 -16.90 15.52
CA VAL A 19 1.10 -18.21 15.26
C VAL A 19 -0.04 -18.41 16.23
N VAL A 20 -1.23 -18.71 15.68
CA VAL A 20 -2.44 -18.95 16.47
C VAL A 20 -2.77 -20.44 16.37
N SER A 21 -2.87 -21.12 17.51
CA SER A 21 -3.25 -22.54 17.52
C SER A 21 -4.78 -22.68 17.49
N GLY A 22 -5.26 -23.68 16.75
CA GLY A 22 -6.69 -23.97 16.63
C GLY A 22 -7.00 -24.70 15.34
N PRO A 23 -8.25 -25.12 15.14
CA PRO A 23 -8.66 -25.83 13.92
C PRO A 23 -8.97 -24.90 12.75
N GLU A 24 -8.72 -23.60 12.87
CA GLU A 24 -8.99 -22.62 11.83
C GLU A 24 -8.06 -22.81 10.64
N GLU A 25 -8.53 -22.42 9.42
CA GLU A 25 -7.71 -22.41 8.22
C GLU A 25 -6.56 -21.41 8.36
N ALA A 26 -6.84 -20.24 8.91
CA ALA A 26 -5.82 -19.21 9.14
C ALA A 26 -5.25 -19.39 10.54
N ASN A 27 -4.00 -19.81 10.62
CA ASN A 27 -3.28 -19.99 11.89
C ASN A 27 -1.98 -19.21 11.98
N ARG A 28 -1.70 -18.36 10.98
CA ARG A 28 -0.62 -17.37 10.99
C ARG A 28 -1.21 -15.99 10.74
N LEU A 29 -0.75 -15.04 11.53
CA LEU A 29 -1.07 -13.63 11.35
C LEU A 29 0.23 -12.90 11.07
N ILE A 30 0.35 -12.31 9.91
CA ILE A 30 1.53 -11.55 9.50
C ILE A 30 1.14 -10.09 9.43
N ILE A 31 1.75 -9.26 10.27
CA ILE A 31 1.42 -7.84 10.40
C ILE A 31 2.60 -7.04 9.88
N ILE A 32 2.36 -6.17 8.91
CA ILE A 32 3.40 -5.43 8.22
C ILE A 32 3.04 -3.95 8.21
N ASP A 33 3.98 -3.11 8.64
CA ASP A 33 3.88 -1.66 8.56
C ASP A 33 5.07 -1.11 7.82
N GLY A 34 4.87 -0.04 7.07
CA GLY A 34 5.95 0.63 6.38
C GLY A 34 5.49 1.92 5.74
N GLN A 35 6.46 2.62 5.15
CA GLN A 35 6.16 3.80 4.34
C GLN A 35 7.16 3.89 3.19
N PHE A 36 6.76 4.58 2.15
CA PHE A 36 7.65 4.83 1.01
C PHE A 36 7.47 6.24 0.49
N ASP A 37 8.54 6.79 -0.07
CA ASP A 37 8.49 8.07 -0.74
C ASP A 37 7.98 7.86 -2.16
N THR A 38 7.02 8.68 -2.56
CA THR A 38 6.48 8.67 -3.93
C THR A 38 7.28 9.57 -4.86
N GLY A 39 8.23 10.36 -4.32
CA GLY A 39 8.70 11.54 -4.97
C GLY A 39 7.61 12.60 -4.95
N ARG A 40 7.93 13.81 -5.40
CA ARG A 40 6.93 14.87 -5.46
C ARG A 40 6.00 14.64 -6.65
N ILE A 41 4.78 14.20 -6.37
CA ILE A 41 3.73 14.02 -7.38
C ILE A 41 2.72 15.12 -7.16
N ALA A 42 2.66 16.05 -8.11
CA ALA A 42 1.97 17.32 -7.94
C ALA A 42 0.87 17.54 -8.98
N ALA A 43 -0.13 18.32 -8.58
CA ALA A 43 -1.08 18.98 -9.46
C ALA A 43 -0.99 20.47 -9.15
N ASP A 44 -0.49 21.26 -10.08
CA ASP A 44 -0.15 22.67 -9.87
C ASP A 44 -0.79 23.62 -10.90
N ALA A 45 -1.79 23.13 -11.63
CA ALA A 45 -2.53 23.93 -12.60
C ALA A 45 -4.03 23.72 -12.39
N VAL A 46 -4.82 24.74 -12.75
CA VAL A 46 -6.28 24.71 -12.63
C VAL A 46 -6.84 23.46 -13.31
N ASN A 47 -7.71 22.74 -12.59
CA ASN A 47 -8.41 21.54 -13.06
C ASN A 47 -7.46 20.39 -13.44
N ARG A 48 -6.22 20.42 -12.95
CA ARG A 48 -5.28 19.33 -13.15
C ARG A 48 -5.48 18.28 -12.07
N ILE A 49 -5.62 17.03 -12.51
CA ILE A 49 -5.71 15.87 -11.60
C ILE A 49 -4.70 14.85 -12.06
N ASN A 50 -3.81 14.42 -11.16
CA ASN A 50 -2.89 13.32 -11.37
C ASN A 50 -3.39 12.10 -10.62
N LYS A 51 -3.58 11.00 -11.34
CA LYS A 51 -3.97 9.70 -10.76
C LYS A 51 -2.80 8.74 -10.91
N LEU A 52 -2.42 8.10 -9.82
CA LEU A 52 -1.33 7.15 -9.80
C LEU A 52 -1.69 5.95 -8.93
N THR A 53 -1.30 4.78 -9.39
CA THR A 53 -1.44 3.53 -8.66
C THR A 53 -0.06 3.04 -8.28
N PHE A 54 0.12 2.68 -7.01
CA PHE A 54 1.35 2.11 -6.49
C PHE A 54 1.14 0.64 -6.18
N SER A 55 2.16 -0.17 -6.38
CA SER A 55 2.16 -1.60 -6.09
C SER A 55 3.39 -1.94 -5.26
N VAL A 56 3.18 -2.66 -4.16
CA VAL A 56 4.24 -3.10 -3.26
C VAL A 56 4.05 -4.59 -2.99
N LEU A 57 5.11 -5.38 -3.15
CA LEU A 57 5.11 -6.80 -2.79
C LEU A 57 5.61 -6.94 -1.37
N LEU A 58 4.85 -7.61 -0.52
CA LEU A 58 5.09 -7.65 0.92
C LEU A 58 4.98 -9.05 1.48
N GLY A 59 5.63 -9.24 2.63
CA GLY A 59 5.53 -10.46 3.41
C GLY A 59 6.35 -11.61 2.86
N PRO A 60 6.24 -12.77 3.47
CA PRO A 60 6.92 -13.96 2.99
C PRO A 60 6.28 -14.47 1.71
N LYS A 61 7.01 -15.28 0.98
CA LYS A 61 6.47 -15.99 -0.17
C LYS A 61 5.51 -17.07 0.33
N LEU A 62 4.29 -17.05 -0.17
CA LEU A 62 3.24 -17.99 0.21
C LEU A 62 2.78 -18.78 -1.02
N THR A 63 2.34 -20.01 -0.80
CA THR A 63 1.64 -20.76 -1.85
C THR A 63 0.18 -20.35 -1.89
N HIS A 64 -0.51 -20.69 -2.98
CA HIS A 64 -1.94 -20.43 -3.11
C HIS A 64 -2.74 -21.04 -1.95
N ARG A 65 -2.32 -22.21 -1.46
CA ARG A 65 -2.99 -22.90 -0.35
C ARG A 65 -2.73 -22.27 0.99
N GLU A 66 -1.58 -21.63 1.17
CA GLU A 66 -1.23 -20.97 2.43
C GLU A 66 -1.94 -19.64 2.60
N PHE A 67 -2.17 -18.92 1.51
CA PHE A 67 -2.83 -17.62 1.58
C PHE A 67 -4.31 -17.76 1.85
N VAL A 68 -4.83 -17.06 2.88
CA VAL A 68 -6.25 -17.05 3.20
C VAL A 68 -6.86 -15.69 2.87
N ARG A 69 -6.31 -14.61 3.42
CA ARG A 69 -6.84 -13.25 3.22
C ARG A 69 -5.79 -12.21 3.58
N ALA A 70 -5.90 -11.05 2.98
CA ALA A 70 -5.14 -9.88 3.39
C ALA A 70 -6.07 -8.68 3.53
N ILE A 71 -5.77 -7.81 4.50
CA ILE A 71 -6.49 -6.58 4.77
C ILE A 71 -5.46 -5.47 4.85
N ALA A 72 -5.72 -4.34 4.21
CA ALA A 72 -4.76 -3.26 4.16
C ALA A 72 -5.42 -1.90 4.37
N THR A 73 -4.65 -0.98 4.94
CA THR A 73 -4.97 0.44 5.02
C THR A 73 -3.77 1.25 4.57
N ALA A 74 -4.02 2.46 4.10
CA ALA A 74 -2.98 3.38 3.69
C ALA A 74 -3.39 4.81 4.00
N SER A 75 -2.40 5.66 4.22
CA SER A 75 -2.61 7.08 4.45
C SER A 75 -1.44 7.87 3.87
N PHE A 76 -1.66 9.15 3.59
CA PHE A 76 -0.55 10.02 3.23
C PHE A 76 0.30 10.29 4.47
N ALA A 77 1.58 9.95 4.39
CA ALA A 77 2.54 10.26 5.45
C ALA A 77 3.04 11.70 5.31
N ARG A 78 3.08 12.22 4.08
CA ARG A 78 3.48 13.61 3.84
C ARG A 78 2.80 14.15 2.59
N THR A 79 2.14 15.31 2.75
CA THR A 79 1.53 16.06 1.66
C THR A 79 1.86 17.54 1.82
N GLU A 80 1.83 18.26 0.71
CA GLU A 80 1.93 19.72 0.69
C GLU A 80 0.78 20.25 -0.13
N THR A 81 0.01 21.18 0.44
CA THR A 81 -1.16 21.75 -0.25
C THR A 81 -1.23 23.24 -0.03
N SER A 82 -1.69 23.94 -1.06
CA SER A 82 -2.02 25.35 -0.99
C SER A 82 -3.18 25.65 -1.95
N GLY A 83 -4.03 26.60 -1.57
CA GLY A 83 -5.19 26.93 -2.36
C GLY A 83 -6.28 25.86 -2.34
N HIS A 84 -7.12 25.85 -3.37
CA HIS A 84 -8.21 24.87 -3.49
C HIS A 84 -7.68 23.60 -4.14
N THR A 85 -7.43 22.57 -3.35
CA THR A 85 -6.73 21.35 -3.75
C THR A 85 -7.30 20.12 -3.07
N MET A 86 -6.85 18.95 -3.56
CA MET A 86 -7.25 17.66 -3.04
C MET A 86 -6.08 16.69 -3.10
N CYS A 87 -5.87 15.92 -2.03
CA CYS A 87 -5.07 14.69 -2.03
C CYS A 87 -5.96 13.56 -1.52
N ASN A 88 -6.06 12.48 -2.27
CA ASN A 88 -6.99 11.40 -1.93
C ASN A 88 -6.38 10.03 -2.21
N ILE A 89 -6.57 9.11 -1.26
CA ILE A 89 -6.39 7.68 -1.49
C ILE A 89 -7.79 7.11 -1.63
N TRP A 90 -8.14 6.65 -2.84
CA TRP A 90 -9.51 6.26 -3.11
C TRP A 90 -9.71 4.76 -3.19
N ASP A 91 -8.63 3.99 -3.23
CA ASP A 91 -8.71 2.53 -3.15
C ASP A 91 -7.42 1.95 -2.59
N VAL A 92 -7.56 0.97 -1.69
CA VAL A 92 -6.47 0.20 -1.12
C VAL A 92 -6.88 -1.26 -1.16
N ASP A 93 -6.07 -2.10 -1.81
CA ASP A 93 -6.34 -3.51 -1.95
C ASP A 93 -5.08 -4.32 -1.67
N ALA A 94 -5.24 -5.47 -1.05
CA ALA A 94 -4.14 -6.39 -0.81
C ALA A 94 -4.60 -7.80 -1.17
N ASP A 95 -3.87 -8.45 -2.06
CA ASP A 95 -4.21 -9.78 -2.51
C ASP A 95 -2.93 -10.56 -2.86
N TRP A 96 -3.07 -11.87 -2.93
CA TRP A 96 -1.97 -12.74 -3.28
C TRP A 96 -1.64 -12.63 -4.76
N ASP A 97 -0.35 -12.47 -5.07
CA ASP A 97 0.15 -12.38 -6.44
C ASP A 97 0.72 -13.71 -6.88
N ASP A 98 0.13 -14.32 -7.89
CA ASP A 98 0.48 -15.66 -8.34
C ASP A 98 1.85 -15.73 -9.04
N GLU A 99 2.34 -14.62 -9.59
CA GLU A 99 3.65 -14.59 -10.23
C GLU A 99 4.78 -14.60 -9.23
N SER A 100 4.66 -13.81 -8.16
CA SER A 100 5.72 -13.67 -7.16
C SER A 100 5.52 -14.56 -5.94
N GLY A 101 4.27 -14.94 -5.63
CA GLY A 101 3.93 -15.64 -4.39
C GLY A 101 3.81 -14.74 -3.18
N HIS A 102 4.07 -13.46 -3.34
CA HIS A 102 3.92 -12.47 -2.27
C HIS A 102 2.53 -11.85 -2.29
N VAL A 103 2.16 -11.18 -1.20
CA VAL A 103 0.97 -10.34 -1.19
C VAL A 103 1.30 -9.01 -1.87
N GLU A 104 0.48 -8.63 -2.85
CA GLU A 104 0.59 -7.34 -3.51
C GLU A 104 -0.36 -6.36 -2.85
N LEU A 105 0.20 -5.25 -2.38
CA LEU A 105 -0.55 -4.10 -1.91
C LEU A 105 -0.68 -3.11 -3.06
N ARG A 106 -1.91 -2.75 -3.41
CA ARG A 106 -2.20 -1.73 -4.42
C ARG A 106 -2.84 -0.54 -3.76
N ILE A 107 -2.32 0.64 -4.06
CA ILE A 107 -2.83 1.90 -3.53
C ILE A 107 -3.11 2.83 -4.69
N GLU A 108 -4.38 3.20 -4.86
CA GLU A 108 -4.79 4.12 -5.92
C GLU A 108 -4.98 5.51 -5.33
N THR A 109 -4.30 6.49 -5.90
CA THR A 109 -4.23 7.85 -5.39
C THR A 109 -4.58 8.86 -6.44
N GLU A 110 -5.00 10.05 -5.99
CA GLU A 110 -5.14 11.21 -6.86
C GLU A 110 -4.78 12.49 -6.12
N VAL A 111 -4.21 13.43 -6.87
CA VAL A 111 -3.86 14.77 -6.42
C VAL A 111 -4.48 15.73 -7.39
N GLY A 112 -5.19 16.75 -6.90
CA GLY A 112 -5.89 17.69 -7.77
C GLY A 112 -5.75 19.13 -7.32
N ALA A 113 -5.75 20.05 -8.29
CA ALA A 113 -5.79 21.49 -8.07
C ALA A 113 -6.97 22.09 -8.82
N PHE A 114 -7.74 22.95 -8.13
CA PHE A 114 -9.01 23.49 -8.64
C PHE A 114 -9.04 25.01 -8.73
N SER A 115 -7.94 25.67 -8.37
CA SER A 115 -7.82 27.12 -8.51
C SER A 115 -6.49 27.47 -9.14
N SER A 116 -6.39 28.69 -9.69
CA SER A 116 -5.17 29.13 -10.36
C SER A 116 -3.95 29.21 -9.43
N SER A 117 -4.19 29.37 -8.13
CA SER A 117 -3.14 29.38 -7.10
C SER A 117 -3.03 28.05 -6.40
N GLY A 118 -3.82 27.05 -6.77
CA GLY A 118 -3.81 25.74 -6.12
C GLY A 118 -2.60 24.93 -6.50
N CYS A 119 -1.98 24.33 -5.49
CA CYS A 119 -0.89 23.38 -5.67
C CYS A 119 -1.04 22.30 -4.62
N ALA A 120 -1.07 21.04 -5.07
CA ALA A 120 -1.09 19.89 -4.16
C ALA A 120 -0.04 18.90 -4.60
N SER A 121 0.64 18.31 -3.64
CA SER A 121 1.57 17.22 -3.90
C SER A 121 1.51 16.18 -2.80
N MET A 122 1.70 14.92 -3.18
CA MET A 122 1.99 13.85 -2.25
C MET A 122 3.48 13.56 -2.30
N ASN A 123 4.06 13.20 -1.16
CA ASN A 123 5.49 12.94 -1.06
C ASN A 123 5.79 11.58 -0.43
N ALA A 124 4.90 11.08 0.43
CA ALA A 124 5.09 9.80 1.08
C ALA A 124 3.75 9.17 1.45
N ILE A 125 3.71 7.84 1.42
CA ILE A 125 2.54 7.05 1.79
C ILE A 125 2.95 6.06 2.88
N ALA A 126 2.15 5.97 3.94
CA ALA A 126 2.27 4.96 4.97
C ALA A 126 1.22 3.89 4.76
N PHE A 127 1.57 2.64 5.07
CA PHE A 127 0.64 1.53 4.89
C PHE A 127 0.73 0.54 6.05
N HIS A 128 -0.36 -0.21 6.20
CA HIS A 128 -0.46 -1.32 7.12
C HIS A 128 -1.15 -2.47 6.40
N VAL A 129 -0.58 -3.68 6.51
CA VAL A 129 -1.15 -4.89 5.91
C VAL A 129 -1.17 -6.00 6.96
N THR A 130 -2.31 -6.67 7.08
CA THR A 130 -2.46 -7.87 7.88
C THR A 130 -2.78 -9.03 6.95
N ILE A 131 -1.95 -10.07 6.99
CA ILE A 131 -2.10 -11.26 6.17
C ILE A 131 -2.49 -12.42 7.06
N LEU A 132 -3.58 -13.09 6.70
CA LEU A 132 -4.00 -14.33 7.32
C LEU A 132 -3.52 -15.48 6.42
N ALA A 133 -2.76 -16.41 6.98
CA ALA A 133 -2.18 -17.50 6.22
C ALA A 133 -2.22 -18.81 7.02
N ALA A 134 -2.20 -19.92 6.32
CA ALA A 134 -2.03 -21.23 6.93
C ALA A 134 -0.55 -21.48 7.21
N LEU A 135 -0.25 -22.32 8.18
CA LEU A 135 1.12 -22.78 8.41
C LEU A 135 1.58 -23.61 7.20
N PRO A 136 2.89 -23.56 6.87
CA PRO A 136 3.41 -24.41 5.80
C PRO A 136 3.14 -25.88 6.10
N ALA A 137 2.91 -26.65 5.05
CA ALA A 137 2.79 -28.10 5.19
C ALA A 137 4.12 -28.68 5.69
N PRO A 138 4.07 -29.68 6.59
CA PRO A 138 5.29 -30.31 7.10
C PRO A 138 6.04 -31.09 6.02
#